data_4f4922d8334c2e9b0d15724fcf773aac
#
_entry.id   4f4922d8334c2e9b0d15724fcf773aac
#
_cell.length_a   1.000
_cell.length_b   1.000
_cell.length_c   1.000
_cell.angle_alpha   90.00
_cell.angle_beta   90.00
_cell.angle_gamma   90.00
#
_symmetry.space_group_name_H-M   'P 1'
#
loop_
_entity.id
_entity.type
_entity.pdbx_description
1 polymer ?
#
loop_
_entity_poly.entity_id
_entity_poly.type
_entity_poly.pdbx_seq_one_letter_code
_entity_poly.pdbx_strand_id
1 'polypeptide(L)'
;MNGKQISIFSLIFQELPANTDVLKSALSLWQAGIGGWLVVFAPMLLSMGYILLISEERRNGQIRFHILRSGNWKYCISKLCSGALAGGIVFLIGYALFGLLMLVRFPSIRTFSAEEQEILLMGSSISVVIIKKLIGAFLYGMFGSVFGIGVAIVFRDKYMLVCLPFMINYIYQQILTKMATDAMAAEAYERLTWIETFQPENIMNISLGWNWFLSVILMLAIYAVLSVIFYRCVKRGDWGV
;
A
#
# COMPACT_ATOMS: atom_id res chain seq x y z
N MET A 1 -17.44 -15.41 -24.69
CA MET A 1 -16.00 -15.05 -24.50
C MET A 1 -15.50 -15.77 -23.28
N ASN A 2 -14.70 -16.82 -23.44
CA ASN A 2 -14.15 -17.59 -22.32
C ASN A 2 -13.03 -16.77 -21.66
N GLY A 3 -13.32 -16.15 -20.53
CA GLY A 3 -12.31 -15.47 -19.71
C GLY A 3 -11.33 -16.46 -19.07
N LYS A 4 -10.34 -16.92 -19.81
CA LYS A 4 -9.18 -17.58 -19.22
C LYS A 4 -8.45 -16.56 -18.36
N GLN A 5 -8.50 -16.72 -17.05
CA GLN A 5 -7.61 -16.01 -16.13
C GLN A 5 -6.17 -16.42 -16.49
N ILE A 6 -5.48 -15.51 -17.17
CA ILE A 6 -4.08 -15.71 -17.52
C ILE A 6 -3.27 -15.41 -16.25
N SER A 7 -2.62 -16.42 -15.68
CA SER A 7 -1.72 -16.22 -14.55
C SER A 7 -0.57 -15.29 -14.95
N ILE A 8 -0.18 -14.37 -14.08
CA ILE A 8 0.99 -13.48 -14.27
C ILE A 8 2.25 -14.30 -14.59
N PHE A 9 2.38 -15.48 -14.00
CA PHE A 9 3.48 -16.43 -14.29
C PHE A 9 3.46 -16.92 -15.76
N SER A 10 2.29 -17.23 -16.31
CA SER A 10 2.21 -17.66 -17.71
C SER A 10 2.51 -16.50 -18.68
N LEU A 11 2.18 -15.26 -18.32
CA LEU A 11 2.54 -14.07 -19.09
C LEU A 11 4.04 -13.80 -19.10
N ILE A 12 4.73 -14.06 -17.99
CA ILE A 12 6.19 -13.82 -17.87
C ILE A 12 6.99 -14.87 -18.64
N PHE A 13 6.53 -16.13 -18.70
CA PHE A 13 7.28 -17.25 -19.26
C PHE A 13 6.82 -17.69 -20.67
N GLN A 14 5.66 -17.26 -21.13
CA GLN A 14 5.15 -17.58 -22.46
C GLN A 14 5.64 -16.58 -23.49
N GLU A 15 6.02 -17.04 -24.70
CA GLU A 15 6.32 -16.17 -25.82
C GLU A 15 5.08 -15.35 -26.20
N LEU A 16 5.21 -14.03 -26.20
CA LEU A 16 4.14 -13.12 -26.53
C LEU A 16 3.84 -13.22 -28.06
N PRO A 17 2.56 -13.40 -28.45
CA PRO A 17 2.19 -13.35 -29.85
C PRO A 17 2.48 -11.96 -30.42
N ALA A 18 2.86 -11.91 -31.72
CA ALA A 18 3.31 -10.72 -32.42
C ALA A 18 2.28 -9.56 -32.49
N ASN A 19 0.99 -9.80 -32.21
CA ASN A 19 -0.04 -8.78 -32.09
C ASN A 19 -0.15 -8.32 -30.62
N THR A 20 0.66 -7.35 -30.26
CA THR A 20 0.68 -6.77 -28.91
C THR A 20 -0.22 -5.54 -28.85
N ASP A 21 -1.38 -5.68 -28.19
CA ASP A 21 -2.20 -4.53 -27.80
C ASP A 21 -1.44 -3.64 -26.81
N VAL A 22 -1.70 -2.33 -26.80
CA VAL A 22 -1.11 -1.33 -25.87
C VAL A 22 -1.25 -1.75 -24.41
N LEU A 23 -2.31 -2.49 -24.09
CA LEU A 23 -2.53 -3.08 -22.77
C LEU A 23 -1.43 -4.06 -22.32
N LYS A 24 -0.62 -4.57 -23.26
CA LYS A 24 0.53 -5.43 -23.00
C LYS A 24 1.86 -4.65 -22.96
N SER A 25 1.81 -3.34 -22.98
CA SER A 25 3.01 -2.51 -22.78
C SER A 25 3.56 -2.68 -21.36
N ALA A 26 4.87 -2.55 -21.22
CA ALA A 26 5.55 -2.60 -19.92
C ALA A 26 4.91 -1.64 -18.88
N LEU A 27 4.52 -0.44 -19.32
CA LEU A 27 3.92 0.57 -18.48
C LEU A 27 2.51 0.17 -18.01
N SER A 28 1.68 -0.36 -18.91
CA SER A 28 0.33 -0.82 -18.58
C SER A 28 0.36 -1.99 -17.58
N LEU A 29 1.21 -2.99 -17.83
CA LEU A 29 1.37 -4.14 -16.95
C LEU A 29 1.96 -3.74 -15.59
N TRP A 30 2.89 -2.78 -15.57
CA TRP A 30 3.42 -2.22 -14.33
C TRP A 30 2.32 -1.52 -13.51
N GLN A 31 1.45 -0.75 -14.17
CA GLN A 31 0.31 -0.10 -13.50
C GLN A 31 -0.72 -1.11 -12.99
N ALA A 32 -1.00 -2.16 -13.76
CA ALA A 32 -1.96 -3.20 -13.40
C ALA A 32 -1.44 -4.15 -12.30
N GLY A 33 -0.12 -4.24 -12.12
CA GLY A 33 0.52 -5.19 -11.19
C GLY A 33 0.24 -4.96 -9.71
N ILE A 34 -0.39 -3.83 -9.36
CA ILE A 34 -0.77 -3.51 -7.97
C ILE A 34 -2.16 -4.04 -7.61
N GLY A 35 -2.91 -4.54 -8.55
CA GLY A 35 -4.23 -5.09 -8.29
C GLY A 35 -4.20 -6.47 -7.61
N GLY A 36 -5.34 -6.87 -7.07
CA GLY A 36 -5.58 -8.23 -6.61
C GLY A 36 -4.82 -8.63 -5.36
N TRP A 37 -4.15 -9.77 -5.40
CA TRP A 37 -3.52 -10.38 -4.23
C TRP A 37 -2.40 -9.55 -3.62
N LEU A 38 -1.68 -8.75 -4.41
CA LEU A 38 -0.58 -7.93 -3.89
C LEU A 38 -1.09 -6.90 -2.88
N VAL A 39 -2.24 -6.28 -3.13
CA VAL A 39 -2.87 -5.31 -2.21
C VAL A 39 -3.25 -5.98 -0.90
N VAL A 40 -3.75 -7.21 -0.97
CA VAL A 40 -4.15 -7.99 0.21
C VAL A 40 -2.96 -8.36 1.07
N PHE A 41 -1.84 -8.79 0.45
CA PHE A 41 -0.64 -9.23 1.17
C PHE A 41 0.32 -8.10 1.55
N ALA A 42 0.20 -6.93 0.92
CA ALA A 42 1.12 -5.81 1.16
C ALA A 42 1.29 -5.44 2.64
N PRO A 43 0.23 -5.27 3.46
CA PRO A 43 0.38 -4.93 4.87
C PRO A 43 1.17 -5.96 5.67
N MET A 44 1.05 -7.24 5.34
CA MET A 44 1.84 -8.31 5.97
C MET A 44 3.32 -8.14 5.64
N LEU A 45 3.66 -7.97 4.36
CA LEU A 45 5.05 -7.82 3.92
C LEU A 45 5.69 -6.54 4.48
N LEU A 46 4.95 -5.43 4.46
CA LEU A 46 5.41 -4.13 4.94
C LEU A 46 5.61 -4.12 6.46
N SER A 47 4.78 -4.87 7.18
CA SER A 47 4.86 -4.97 8.63
C SER A 47 6.00 -5.85 9.12
N MET A 48 6.36 -6.91 8.39
CA MET A 48 7.36 -7.89 8.84
C MET A 48 8.72 -7.26 9.16
N GLY A 49 9.20 -6.32 8.33
CA GLY A 49 10.53 -5.73 8.50
C GLY A 49 10.67 -4.87 9.75
N TYR A 50 9.68 -4.07 10.09
CA TYR A 50 9.78 -3.08 11.17
C TYR A 50 9.13 -3.53 12.49
N ILE A 51 8.00 -4.24 12.40
CA ILE A 51 7.22 -4.63 13.58
C ILE A 51 7.96 -5.65 14.44
N LEU A 52 8.69 -6.56 13.82
CA LEU A 52 9.52 -7.54 14.55
C LEU A 52 10.58 -6.84 15.40
N LEU A 53 11.18 -5.75 14.90
CA LEU A 53 12.14 -4.94 15.68
C LEU A 53 11.49 -4.28 16.88
N ILE A 54 10.29 -3.71 16.73
CA ILE A 54 9.53 -3.14 17.86
C ILE A 54 9.23 -4.20 18.91
N SER A 55 8.82 -5.40 18.47
CA SER A 55 8.54 -6.53 19.36
C SER A 55 9.78 -6.96 20.15
N GLU A 56 10.95 -6.98 19.51
CA GLU A 56 12.22 -7.32 20.16
C GLU A 56 12.66 -6.26 21.17
N GLU A 57 12.58 -4.98 20.83
CA GLU A 57 12.84 -3.86 21.76
C GLU A 57 11.95 -3.98 23.00
N ARG A 58 10.66 -4.33 22.79
CA ARG A 58 9.70 -4.53 23.88
C ARG A 58 10.08 -5.71 24.77
N ARG A 59 10.48 -6.83 24.18
CA ARG A 59 10.87 -8.03 24.92
C ARG A 59 12.18 -7.84 25.69
N ASN A 60 13.13 -7.12 25.11
CA ASN A 60 14.44 -6.88 25.72
C ASN A 60 14.46 -5.71 26.73
N GLY A 61 13.32 -5.06 26.97
CA GLY A 61 13.20 -3.93 27.92
C GLY A 61 13.94 -2.65 27.49
N GLN A 62 14.46 -2.58 26.26
CA GLN A 62 15.21 -1.43 25.74
C GLN A 62 14.35 -0.16 25.66
N ILE A 63 13.04 -0.34 25.60
CA ILE A 63 12.06 0.75 25.54
C ILE A 63 12.23 1.71 26.73
N ARG A 64 12.50 1.21 27.94
CA ARG A 64 12.71 2.04 29.14
C ARG A 64 13.82 3.04 28.95
N PHE A 65 14.95 2.62 28.39
CA PHE A 65 16.09 3.49 28.14
C PHE A 65 15.78 4.56 27.08
N HIS A 66 15.06 4.19 26.02
CA HIS A 66 14.64 5.13 24.99
C HIS A 66 13.66 6.17 25.54
N ILE A 67 12.71 5.77 26.37
CA ILE A 67 11.71 6.66 26.97
C ILE A 67 12.37 7.62 27.97
N LEU A 68 13.28 7.15 28.81
CA LEU A 68 14.03 7.99 29.76
C LEU A 68 14.82 9.08 29.05
N ARG A 69 15.37 8.77 27.87
CA ARG A 69 16.19 9.72 27.10
C ARG A 69 15.37 10.72 26.30
N SER A 70 14.25 10.29 25.68
CA SER A 70 13.51 11.11 24.71
C SER A 70 12.14 11.59 25.19
N GLY A 71 11.61 10.97 26.27
CA GLY A 71 10.24 11.17 26.74
C GLY A 71 9.22 10.38 25.95
N ASN A 72 8.08 10.08 26.59
CA ASN A 72 7.05 9.16 26.06
C ASN A 72 6.50 9.59 24.70
N TRP A 73 6.17 10.88 24.55
CA TRP A 73 5.53 11.39 23.33
C TRP A 73 6.46 11.36 22.12
N LYS A 74 7.69 11.84 22.30
CA LYS A 74 8.69 11.84 21.23
C LYS A 74 9.05 10.43 20.78
N TYR A 75 9.15 9.49 21.74
CA TYR A 75 9.38 8.09 21.44
C TYR A 75 8.25 7.50 20.55
N CYS A 76 6.98 7.70 20.93
CA CYS A 76 5.84 7.18 20.19
C CYS A 76 5.78 7.71 18.76
N ILE A 77 5.91 9.04 18.57
CA ILE A 77 5.91 9.63 17.24
C ILE A 77 7.08 9.13 16.39
N SER A 78 8.28 9.10 16.97
CA SER A 78 9.47 8.62 16.26
C SER A 78 9.29 7.19 15.75
N LYS A 79 8.71 6.30 16.57
CA LYS A 79 8.45 4.91 16.16
C LYS A 79 7.39 4.79 15.08
N LEU A 80 6.32 5.58 15.17
CA LEU A 80 5.29 5.62 14.13
C LEU A 80 5.85 6.13 12.80
N CYS A 81 6.57 7.25 12.84
CA CYS A 81 7.20 7.81 11.64
C CYS A 81 8.22 6.85 11.01
N SER A 82 9.07 6.22 11.85
CA SER A 82 10.04 5.25 11.34
C SER A 82 9.37 4.05 10.68
N GLY A 83 8.28 3.54 11.27
CA GLY A 83 7.52 2.43 10.69
C GLY A 83 6.82 2.81 9.38
N ALA A 84 6.23 4.01 9.33
CA ALA A 84 5.62 4.54 8.12
C ALA A 84 6.65 4.70 6.99
N LEU A 85 7.79 5.33 7.28
CA LEU A 85 8.85 5.54 6.31
C LEU A 85 9.46 4.21 5.83
N ALA A 86 9.69 3.28 6.75
CA ALA A 86 10.20 1.95 6.41
C ALA A 86 9.24 1.22 5.45
N GLY A 87 7.93 1.21 5.75
CA GLY A 87 6.91 0.63 4.87
C GLY A 87 6.87 1.31 3.49
N GLY A 88 6.92 2.64 3.48
CA GLY A 88 6.96 3.43 2.23
C GLY A 88 8.16 3.11 1.36
N ILE A 89 9.37 3.05 1.94
CA ILE A 89 10.62 2.76 1.22
C ILE A 89 10.62 1.32 0.68
N VAL A 90 10.22 0.35 1.50
CA VAL A 90 10.18 -1.06 1.09
C VAL A 90 9.24 -1.25 -0.10
N PHE A 91 8.04 -0.67 -0.04
CA PHE A 91 7.08 -0.79 -1.14
C PHE A 91 7.54 -0.06 -2.39
N LEU A 92 8.11 1.16 -2.25
CA LEU A 92 8.68 1.92 -3.37
C LEU A 92 9.76 1.12 -4.09
N ILE A 93 10.72 0.55 -3.35
CA ILE A 93 11.80 -0.26 -3.94
C ILE A 93 11.22 -1.49 -4.63
N GLY A 94 10.33 -2.23 -3.98
CA GLY A 94 9.70 -3.42 -4.57
C GLY A 94 8.93 -3.09 -5.85
N TYR A 95 8.18 -2.00 -5.85
CA TYR A 95 7.42 -1.55 -7.01
C TYR A 95 8.31 -1.04 -8.16
N ALA A 96 9.40 -0.34 -7.83
CA ALA A 96 10.37 0.10 -8.82
C ALA A 96 11.09 -1.10 -9.47
N LEU A 97 11.51 -2.09 -8.68
CA LEU A 97 12.12 -3.33 -9.20
C LEU A 97 11.14 -4.10 -10.08
N PHE A 98 9.86 -4.20 -9.69
CA PHE A 98 8.83 -4.80 -10.54
C PHE A 98 8.69 -4.06 -11.87
N GLY A 99 8.69 -2.71 -11.85
CA GLY A 99 8.67 -1.90 -13.07
C GLY A 99 9.88 -2.14 -13.98
N LEU A 100 11.07 -2.27 -13.41
CA LEU A 100 12.28 -2.60 -14.17
C LEU A 100 12.17 -3.99 -14.81
N LEU A 101 11.67 -4.99 -14.10
CA LEU A 101 11.44 -6.33 -14.66
C LEU A 101 10.44 -6.30 -15.83
N MET A 102 9.37 -5.49 -15.72
CA MET A 102 8.42 -5.32 -16.82
C MET A 102 9.07 -4.65 -18.05
N LEU A 103 9.92 -3.65 -17.84
CA LEU A 103 10.64 -2.99 -18.94
C LEU A 103 11.62 -3.92 -19.67
N VAL A 104 12.21 -4.88 -18.98
CA VAL A 104 13.13 -5.88 -19.60
C VAL A 104 12.36 -6.90 -20.45
N ARG A 105 11.14 -7.28 -20.02
CA ARG A 105 10.40 -8.38 -20.65
C ARG A 105 9.39 -7.93 -21.70
N PHE A 106 8.78 -6.76 -21.53
CA PHE A 106 7.70 -6.27 -22.36
C PHE A 106 8.10 -5.05 -23.18
N PRO A 107 7.49 -4.83 -24.35
CA PRO A 107 7.82 -3.69 -25.21
C PRO A 107 7.57 -2.36 -24.49
N SER A 108 8.46 -1.41 -24.71
CA SER A 108 8.32 -0.06 -24.21
C SER A 108 7.12 0.63 -24.85
N ILE A 109 6.42 1.50 -24.09
CA ILE A 109 5.31 2.30 -24.63
C ILE A 109 5.71 3.13 -25.86
N ARG A 110 6.99 3.47 -26.02
CA ARG A 110 7.50 4.25 -27.16
C ARG A 110 7.43 3.51 -28.51
N THR A 111 7.25 2.19 -28.50
CA THR A 111 7.11 1.39 -29.72
C THR A 111 5.69 1.38 -30.29
N PHE A 112 4.73 1.93 -29.58
CA PHE A 112 3.34 2.00 -29.96
C PHE A 112 3.00 3.33 -30.66
N SER A 113 1.85 3.38 -31.37
CA SER A 113 1.40 4.58 -32.07
C SER A 113 1.14 5.76 -31.11
N ALA A 114 1.16 6.99 -31.63
CA ALA A 114 0.95 8.19 -30.83
C ALA A 114 -0.45 8.21 -30.18
N GLU A 115 -1.48 7.74 -30.89
CA GLU A 115 -2.85 7.64 -30.37
C GLU A 115 -2.95 6.65 -29.20
N GLU A 116 -2.31 5.51 -29.32
CA GLU A 116 -2.25 4.51 -28.26
C GLU A 116 -1.50 4.98 -27.03
N GLN A 117 -0.41 5.75 -27.21
CA GLN A 117 0.34 6.36 -26.11
C GLN A 117 -0.53 7.38 -25.37
N GLU A 118 -1.30 8.19 -26.09
CA GLU A 118 -2.15 9.23 -25.50
C GLU A 118 -3.24 8.64 -24.59
N ILE A 119 -3.85 7.54 -25.00
CA ILE A 119 -4.85 6.80 -24.17
C ILE A 119 -4.26 6.37 -22.83
N LEU A 120 -3.03 5.86 -22.84
CA LEU A 120 -2.39 5.32 -21.62
C LEU A 120 -1.80 6.42 -20.72
N LEU A 121 -1.31 7.50 -21.35
CA LEU A 121 -0.67 8.62 -20.65
C LEU A 121 -1.64 9.72 -20.22
N MET A 122 -2.89 9.69 -20.72
CA MET A 122 -3.91 10.73 -20.42
C MET A 122 -3.36 12.14 -20.61
N GLY A 123 -2.63 12.40 -21.69
CA GLY A 123 -2.03 13.71 -21.99
C GLY A 123 -0.82 14.08 -21.14
N SER A 124 -0.33 13.20 -20.28
CA SER A 124 0.85 13.45 -19.43
C SER A 124 2.12 12.88 -20.06
N SER A 125 3.30 13.43 -19.75
CA SER A 125 4.57 12.82 -20.17
C SER A 125 4.85 11.51 -19.40
N ILE A 126 5.55 10.57 -20.05
CA ILE A 126 5.92 9.28 -19.45
C ILE A 126 6.63 9.47 -18.11
N SER A 127 7.54 10.44 -18.03
CA SER A 127 8.29 10.72 -16.79
C SER A 127 7.38 11.16 -15.65
N VAL A 128 6.38 12.00 -15.93
CA VAL A 128 5.41 12.45 -14.93
C VAL A 128 4.56 11.29 -14.42
N VAL A 129 4.12 10.39 -15.31
CA VAL A 129 3.36 9.20 -14.92
C VAL A 129 4.20 8.28 -14.03
N ILE A 130 5.47 8.03 -14.38
CA ILE A 130 6.37 7.21 -13.56
C ILE A 130 6.58 7.84 -12.18
N ILE A 131 6.88 9.14 -12.11
CA ILE A 131 7.09 9.84 -10.83
C ILE A 131 5.84 9.80 -9.96
N LYS A 132 4.67 10.09 -10.52
CA LYS A 132 3.39 10.00 -9.79
C LYS A 132 3.19 8.60 -9.23
N LYS A 133 3.42 7.55 -10.01
CA LYS A 133 3.27 6.15 -9.55
C LYS A 133 4.27 5.78 -8.46
N LEU A 134 5.52 6.24 -8.54
CA LEU A 134 6.52 5.99 -7.50
C LEU A 134 6.17 6.71 -6.18
N ILE A 135 5.74 7.97 -6.26
CA ILE A 135 5.28 8.71 -5.08
C ILE A 135 4.02 8.04 -4.50
N GLY A 136 3.06 7.65 -5.35
CA GLY A 136 1.88 6.91 -4.94
C GLY A 136 2.20 5.59 -4.26
N ALA A 137 3.17 4.83 -4.80
CA ALA A 137 3.67 3.60 -4.19
C ALA A 137 4.27 3.85 -2.79
N PHE A 138 5.06 4.90 -2.63
CA PHE A 138 5.59 5.29 -1.33
C PHE A 138 4.48 5.60 -0.31
N LEU A 139 3.51 6.42 -0.70
CA LEU A 139 2.35 6.76 0.16
C LEU A 139 1.51 5.52 0.50
N TYR A 140 1.28 4.65 -0.48
CA TYR A 140 0.58 3.39 -0.27
C TYR A 140 1.33 2.48 0.73
N GLY A 141 2.65 2.37 0.60
CA GLY A 141 3.50 1.63 1.53
C GLY A 141 3.44 2.19 2.95
N MET A 142 3.43 3.52 3.10
CA MET A 142 3.18 4.17 4.39
C MET A 142 1.81 3.77 4.96
N PHE A 143 0.75 3.84 4.16
CA PHE A 143 -0.59 3.46 4.60
C PHE A 143 -0.66 1.98 5.00
N GLY A 144 -0.10 1.08 4.20
CA GLY A 144 -0.09 -0.35 4.48
C GLY A 144 0.60 -0.72 5.80
N SER A 145 1.62 0.03 6.21
CA SER A 145 2.33 -0.18 7.47
C SER A 145 1.50 0.16 8.72
N VAL A 146 0.43 0.97 8.58
CA VAL A 146 -0.47 1.35 9.68
C VAL A 146 -1.08 0.13 10.35
N PHE A 147 -1.55 -0.83 9.56
CA PHE A 147 -2.18 -2.05 10.08
C PHE A 147 -1.23 -2.81 11.00
N GLY A 148 0.01 -2.95 10.55
CA GLY A 148 1.01 -3.62 11.34
C GLY A 148 1.42 -2.87 12.59
N ILE A 149 1.63 -1.57 12.51
CA ILE A 149 1.97 -0.74 13.67
C ILE A 149 0.83 -0.78 14.70
N GLY A 150 -0.43 -0.69 14.24
CA GLY A 150 -1.60 -0.79 15.11
C GLY A 150 -1.64 -2.11 15.90
N VAL A 151 -1.34 -3.22 15.23
CA VAL A 151 -1.26 -4.55 15.87
C VAL A 151 -0.10 -4.59 16.88
N ALA A 152 1.07 -4.04 16.55
CA ALA A 152 2.23 -4.04 17.43
C ALA A 152 2.02 -3.24 18.73
N ILE A 153 1.14 -2.25 18.73
CA ILE A 153 0.79 -1.48 19.94
C ILE A 153 0.06 -2.39 20.95
N VAL A 154 -0.81 -3.27 20.47
CA VAL A 154 -1.70 -4.08 21.33
C VAL A 154 -1.09 -5.44 21.64
N PHE A 155 -0.59 -6.15 20.63
CA PHE A 155 -0.15 -7.53 20.77
C PHE A 155 1.35 -7.65 20.99
N ARG A 156 1.76 -8.73 21.69
CA ARG A 156 3.17 -9.04 22.01
C ARG A 156 3.70 -10.25 21.24
N ASP A 157 2.80 -11.12 20.80
CA ASP A 157 3.17 -12.38 20.16
C ASP A 157 3.62 -12.13 18.71
N LYS A 158 4.79 -12.69 18.36
CA LYS A 158 5.39 -12.55 17.02
C LYS A 158 4.50 -13.09 15.90
N TYR A 159 3.79 -14.18 16.14
CA TYR A 159 2.88 -14.76 15.14
C TYR A 159 1.68 -13.87 14.89
N MET A 160 1.09 -13.32 15.96
CA MET A 160 0.00 -12.35 15.83
C MET A 160 0.42 -11.08 15.09
N LEU A 161 1.66 -10.61 15.34
CA LEU A 161 2.18 -9.41 14.68
C LEU A 161 2.31 -9.55 13.16
N VAL A 162 2.50 -10.76 12.66
CA VAL A 162 2.59 -11.04 11.22
C VAL A 162 1.22 -11.35 10.61
N CYS A 163 0.42 -12.18 11.26
CA CYS A 163 -0.84 -12.68 10.69
C CYS A 163 -1.99 -11.66 10.80
N LEU A 164 -2.11 -10.93 11.93
CA LEU A 164 -3.22 -10.01 12.15
C LEU A 164 -3.28 -8.84 11.15
N PRO A 165 -2.18 -8.18 10.77
CA PRO A 165 -2.23 -7.13 9.77
C PRO A 165 -2.82 -7.59 8.44
N PHE A 166 -2.47 -8.81 8.02
CA PHE A 166 -3.05 -9.43 6.84
C PHE A 166 -4.55 -9.67 7.00
N MET A 167 -4.97 -10.28 8.12
CA MET A 167 -6.38 -10.57 8.35
C MET A 167 -7.24 -9.30 8.42
N ILE A 168 -6.76 -8.26 9.13
CA ILE A 168 -7.45 -6.98 9.23
C ILE A 168 -7.59 -6.34 7.86
N ASN A 169 -6.51 -6.32 7.08
CA ASN A 169 -6.56 -5.76 5.72
C ASN A 169 -7.47 -6.57 4.80
N TYR A 170 -7.43 -7.90 4.89
CA TYR A 170 -8.32 -8.76 4.10
C TYR A 170 -9.80 -8.50 4.40
N ILE A 171 -10.17 -8.44 5.68
CA ILE A 171 -11.54 -8.13 6.10
C ILE A 171 -11.94 -6.73 5.61
N TYR A 172 -11.05 -5.74 5.77
CA TYR A 172 -11.27 -4.38 5.30
C TYR A 172 -11.54 -4.33 3.80
N GLN A 173 -10.71 -5.00 2.99
CA GLN A 173 -10.90 -5.10 1.54
C GLN A 173 -12.21 -5.82 1.16
N GLN A 174 -12.56 -6.90 1.85
CA GLN A 174 -13.82 -7.62 1.59
C GLN A 174 -15.05 -6.75 1.87
N ILE A 175 -15.02 -5.98 2.96
CA ILE A 175 -16.11 -5.04 3.29
C ILE A 175 -16.25 -3.98 2.19
N LEU A 176 -15.14 -3.35 1.78
CA LEU A 176 -15.16 -2.32 0.74
C LEU A 176 -15.64 -2.88 -0.61
N THR A 177 -15.15 -4.05 -1.00
CA THR A 177 -15.57 -4.71 -2.24
C THR A 177 -17.07 -5.03 -2.23
N LYS A 178 -17.59 -5.55 -1.10
CA LYS A 178 -19.01 -5.81 -0.97
C LYS A 178 -19.84 -4.53 -1.08
N MET A 179 -19.43 -3.48 -0.35
CA MET A 179 -20.11 -2.18 -0.42
C MET A 179 -20.10 -1.59 -1.83
N ALA A 180 -18.97 -1.71 -2.55
CA ALA A 180 -18.87 -1.27 -3.94
C ALA A 180 -19.78 -2.06 -4.88
N THR A 181 -19.85 -3.39 -4.71
CA THR A 181 -20.74 -4.25 -5.50
C THR A 181 -22.20 -3.90 -5.24
N ASP A 182 -22.59 -3.70 -3.98
CA ASP A 182 -23.95 -3.32 -3.60
C ASP A 182 -24.31 -1.91 -4.15
N ALA A 183 -23.39 -0.97 -4.14
CA ALA A 183 -23.56 0.37 -4.70
C ALA A 183 -23.70 0.33 -6.24
N MET A 184 -22.93 -0.51 -6.92
CA MET A 184 -23.05 -0.72 -8.37
C MET A 184 -24.41 -1.35 -8.73
N ALA A 185 -24.85 -2.35 -7.97
CA ALA A 185 -26.15 -3.01 -8.20
C ALA A 185 -27.34 -2.05 -7.96
N ALA A 186 -27.18 -1.07 -7.08
CA ALA A 186 -28.18 -0.04 -6.79
C ALA A 186 -28.07 1.20 -7.70
N GLU A 187 -27.16 1.21 -8.69
CA GLU A 187 -26.85 2.36 -9.55
C GLU A 187 -26.52 3.66 -8.78
N ALA A 188 -26.04 3.52 -7.53
CA ALA A 188 -25.76 4.62 -6.62
C ALA A 188 -24.32 5.13 -6.81
N TYR A 189 -24.05 5.81 -7.93
CA TYR A 189 -22.71 6.29 -8.31
C TYR A 189 -22.07 7.24 -7.28
N GLU A 190 -22.84 8.05 -6.58
CA GLU A 190 -22.32 8.90 -5.50
C GLU A 190 -21.73 8.09 -4.34
N ARG A 191 -22.39 6.97 -3.99
CA ARG A 191 -21.85 6.07 -2.95
C ARG A 191 -20.58 5.38 -3.40
N LEU A 192 -20.48 5.05 -4.69
CA LEU A 192 -19.29 4.42 -5.25
C LEU A 192 -18.07 5.32 -5.13
N THR A 193 -18.19 6.62 -5.45
CA THR A 193 -17.09 7.59 -5.32
C THR A 193 -16.61 7.75 -3.87
N TRP A 194 -17.52 7.68 -2.90
CA TRP A 194 -17.16 7.66 -1.48
C TRP A 194 -16.40 6.40 -1.09
N ILE A 195 -16.85 5.22 -1.55
CA ILE A 195 -16.21 3.93 -1.25
C ILE A 195 -14.80 3.90 -1.85
N GLU A 196 -14.60 4.39 -3.07
CA GLU A 196 -13.29 4.52 -3.71
C GLU A 196 -12.33 5.37 -2.88
N THR A 197 -12.82 6.41 -2.20
CA THR A 197 -12.00 7.25 -1.31
C THR A 197 -11.39 6.45 -0.16
N PHE A 198 -12.08 5.43 0.34
CA PHE A 198 -11.58 4.56 1.41
C PHE A 198 -10.70 3.42 0.90
N GLN A 199 -10.63 3.18 -0.40
CA GLN A 199 -9.76 2.15 -0.95
C GLN A 199 -8.29 2.59 -0.85
N PRO A 200 -7.41 1.77 -0.25
CA PRO A 200 -5.98 2.10 -0.13
C PRO A 200 -5.31 2.32 -1.49
N GLU A 201 -5.80 1.66 -2.54
CA GLU A 201 -5.32 1.77 -3.91
C GLU A 201 -5.47 3.19 -4.48
N ASN A 202 -6.49 3.93 -4.03
CA ASN A 202 -6.72 5.30 -4.46
C ASN A 202 -5.55 6.23 -4.09
N ILE A 203 -4.87 5.98 -2.96
CA ILE A 203 -3.68 6.74 -2.55
C ILE A 203 -2.56 6.59 -3.59
N MET A 204 -2.46 5.42 -4.21
CA MET A 204 -1.44 5.16 -5.22
C MET A 204 -1.73 5.84 -6.56
N ASN A 205 -2.99 6.04 -6.88
CA ASN A 205 -3.41 6.72 -8.10
C ASN A 205 -3.51 8.23 -7.89
N ILE A 206 -2.37 8.94 -7.93
CA ILE A 206 -2.32 10.38 -7.70
C ILE A 206 -3.08 11.11 -8.82
N SER A 207 -4.35 11.41 -8.55
CA SER A 207 -5.21 12.18 -9.45
C SER A 207 -5.22 13.67 -9.13
N LEU A 208 -4.71 14.08 -7.94
CA LEU A 208 -4.83 15.43 -7.37
C LEU A 208 -6.30 15.91 -7.28
N GLY A 209 -7.25 14.99 -7.37
CA GLY A 209 -8.67 15.25 -7.15
C GLY A 209 -9.03 15.30 -5.67
N TRP A 210 -10.24 15.78 -5.37
CA TRP A 210 -10.75 15.90 -4.01
C TRP A 210 -10.74 14.56 -3.25
N ASN A 211 -11.13 13.48 -3.91
CA ASN A 211 -11.16 12.13 -3.32
C ASN A 211 -9.77 11.64 -2.92
N TRP A 212 -8.74 11.96 -3.71
CA TRP A 212 -7.36 11.61 -3.38
C TRP A 212 -6.87 12.35 -2.13
N PHE A 213 -7.14 13.66 -2.01
CA PHE A 213 -6.81 14.42 -0.81
C PHE A 213 -7.53 13.88 0.43
N LEU A 214 -8.80 13.50 0.30
CA LEU A 214 -9.55 12.87 1.39
C LEU A 214 -8.91 11.55 1.84
N SER A 215 -8.45 10.71 0.92
CA SER A 215 -7.74 9.45 1.24
C SER A 215 -6.45 9.71 2.02
N VAL A 216 -5.68 10.74 1.64
CA VAL A 216 -4.45 11.12 2.36
C VAL A 216 -4.78 11.69 3.75
N ILE A 217 -5.80 12.54 3.87
CA ILE A 217 -6.26 13.08 5.16
C ILE A 217 -6.72 11.95 6.07
N LEU A 218 -7.47 10.99 5.55
CA LEU A 218 -7.90 9.80 6.30
C LEU A 218 -6.69 9.02 6.84
N MET A 219 -5.67 8.80 6.00
CA MET A 219 -4.44 8.16 6.41
C MET A 219 -3.77 8.91 7.58
N LEU A 220 -3.65 10.22 7.47
CA LEU A 220 -3.05 11.05 8.52
C LEU A 220 -3.88 11.02 9.81
N ALA A 221 -5.21 11.03 9.70
CA ALA A 221 -6.11 10.91 10.84
C ALA A 221 -5.94 9.56 11.58
N ILE A 222 -5.81 8.46 10.84
CA ILE A 222 -5.55 7.13 11.42
C ILE A 222 -4.20 7.13 12.16
N TYR A 223 -3.14 7.70 11.58
CA TYR A 223 -1.85 7.85 12.26
C TYR A 223 -1.94 8.70 13.53
N ALA A 224 -2.71 9.79 13.51
CA ALA A 224 -2.94 10.61 14.69
C ALA A 224 -3.64 9.83 15.81
N VAL A 225 -4.69 9.08 15.47
CA VAL A 225 -5.41 8.21 16.43
C VAL A 225 -4.47 7.15 17.00
N LEU A 226 -3.70 6.46 16.15
CA LEU A 226 -2.73 5.47 16.59
C LEU A 226 -1.65 6.07 17.51
N SER A 227 -1.19 7.30 17.24
CA SER A 227 -0.21 7.98 18.09
C SER A 227 -0.75 8.23 19.50
N VAL A 228 -2.02 8.62 19.61
CA VAL A 228 -2.69 8.81 20.91
C VAL A 228 -2.88 7.50 21.66
N ILE A 229 -3.30 6.45 20.96
CA ILE A 229 -3.45 5.11 21.54
C ILE A 229 -2.10 4.60 22.04
N PHE A 230 -1.06 4.70 21.22
CA PHE A 230 0.28 4.26 21.56
C PHE A 230 0.82 5.02 22.79
N TYR A 231 0.69 6.35 22.80
CA TYR A 231 1.07 7.15 23.94
C TYR A 231 0.36 6.73 25.23
N ARG A 232 -0.96 6.45 25.17
CA ARG A 232 -1.72 5.98 26.32
C ARG A 232 -1.27 4.60 26.82
N CYS A 233 -0.97 3.68 25.90
CA CYS A 233 -0.45 2.36 26.25
C CYS A 233 0.94 2.45 26.92
N VAL A 234 1.82 3.29 26.39
CA VAL A 234 3.14 3.53 26.98
C VAL A 234 3.02 4.16 28.38
N LYS A 235 2.14 5.16 28.53
CA LYS A 235 1.93 5.86 29.83
C LYS A 235 1.33 4.95 30.91
N ARG A 236 0.50 3.96 30.53
CA ARG A 236 -0.08 2.98 31.48
C ARG A 236 0.92 1.93 31.95
N GLY A 237 2.10 1.87 31.38
CA GLY A 237 3.09 0.83 31.69
C GLY A 237 2.84 -0.51 31.00
N ASP A 238 1.85 -0.60 30.08
CA ASP A 238 1.53 -1.82 29.33
C ASP A 238 2.68 -2.29 28.44
N TRP A 239 3.63 -1.40 28.21
CA TRP A 239 4.83 -1.63 27.39
C TRP A 239 6.06 -2.06 28.20
N GLY A 240 5.87 -2.44 29.47
CA GLY A 240 6.95 -2.94 30.35
C GLY A 240 7.85 -1.84 30.87
N VAL A 241 7.30 -0.63 31.03
CA VAL A 241 7.99 0.52 31.67
C VAL A 241 7.78 0.47 33.19
#